data_ada9f5453f1aabe69fa318708fae88c3
#
_entry.id   ada9f5453f1aabe69fa318708fae88c3
#
_cell.length_a   1.000
_cell.length_b   1.000
_cell.length_c   1.000
_cell.angle_alpha   90.00
_cell.angle_beta   90.00
_cell.angle_gamma   90.00
#
_symmetry.space_group_name_H-M   'P 1'
#
loop_
_entity.id
_entity.type
_entity.pdbx_description
1 polymer ?
#
loop_
_entity_poly.entity_id
_entity_poly.type
_entity_poly.pdbx_seq_one_letter_code
_entity_poly.pdbx_strand_id
1 'polypeptide(L)'
;MNNCNHVGCLEAAKIKGFCVRHYKRFNATGSSEGGGATHGTTTERFWRYVSKGESCWLWTGTKDKDGYGMLSGKKPDGRRTQLRPHRISYELHIGEIPCGLFVLHKCNNPSCVNPEHLYSGTHNENMKDRIDAGHYSVGEKHPNAKITESIAREILASKQPAKIMAEKFGISESQIKNIRRGEQWKHLQNGENK
;
A
#
# COMPACT_ATOMS: atom_id res chain seq x y z
N MET A 1 -32.13 -27.88 27.68
CA MET A 1 -30.68 -27.60 27.54
C MET A 1 -30.48 -26.10 27.72
N ASN A 2 -29.65 -25.69 28.66
CA ASN A 2 -29.44 -24.26 28.89
C ASN A 2 -28.57 -23.66 27.78
N ASN A 3 -28.98 -22.51 27.26
CA ASN A 3 -28.19 -21.77 26.27
C ASN A 3 -27.00 -21.09 26.94
N CYS A 4 -26.01 -20.73 26.15
CA CYS A 4 -24.82 -19.97 26.59
C CYS A 4 -25.23 -18.63 27.23
N ASN A 5 -24.68 -18.30 28.41
CA ASN A 5 -24.97 -17.06 29.13
C ASN A 5 -24.49 -15.76 28.41
N HIS A 6 -23.75 -15.91 27.31
CA HIS A 6 -23.37 -14.75 26.48
C HIS A 6 -24.57 -14.25 25.68
N VAL A 7 -24.90 -12.97 25.82
CA VAL A 7 -26.04 -12.34 25.15
C VAL A 7 -25.97 -12.52 23.63
N GLY A 8 -27.05 -13.03 23.05
CA GLY A 8 -27.15 -13.30 21.61
C GLY A 8 -26.45 -14.57 21.13
N CYS A 9 -25.95 -15.42 22.04
CA CYS A 9 -25.37 -16.69 21.66
C CYS A 9 -26.43 -17.84 21.75
N LEU A 10 -26.70 -18.49 20.64
CA LEU A 10 -27.66 -19.59 20.53
C LEU A 10 -27.04 -20.98 20.78
N GLU A 11 -25.72 -21.06 21.02
CA GLU A 11 -25.07 -22.33 21.29
C GLU A 11 -25.38 -22.85 22.68
N ALA A 12 -25.46 -24.16 22.83
CA ALA A 12 -25.68 -24.82 24.13
C ALA A 12 -24.50 -24.51 25.09
N ALA A 13 -24.85 -24.25 26.35
CA ALA A 13 -23.87 -24.11 27.41
C ALA A 13 -23.19 -25.45 27.69
N LYS A 14 -21.87 -25.51 27.74
CA LYS A 14 -21.07 -26.70 27.97
C LYS A 14 -20.20 -26.61 29.22
N ILE A 15 -19.72 -25.41 29.58
CA ILE A 15 -18.80 -25.22 30.70
C ILE A 15 -19.21 -23.94 31.45
N LYS A 16 -19.54 -24.05 32.75
CA LYS A 16 -19.91 -22.95 33.65
C LYS A 16 -20.92 -21.96 33.05
N GLY A 17 -21.94 -22.48 32.35
CA GLY A 17 -22.98 -21.65 31.74
C GLY A 17 -22.59 -21.03 30.39
N PHE A 18 -21.43 -21.33 29.85
CA PHE A 18 -20.97 -20.81 28.55
C PHE A 18 -20.75 -21.93 27.54
N CYS A 19 -20.90 -21.64 26.25
CA CYS A 19 -20.37 -22.50 25.20
C CYS A 19 -18.83 -22.52 25.26
N VAL A 20 -18.17 -23.50 24.66
CA VAL A 20 -16.71 -23.66 24.72
C VAL A 20 -15.97 -22.40 24.32
N ARG A 21 -16.47 -21.72 23.30
CA ARG A 21 -15.87 -20.48 22.78
C ARG A 21 -15.94 -19.33 23.80
N HIS A 22 -17.11 -19.08 24.38
CA HIS A 22 -17.31 -18.03 25.36
C HIS A 22 -16.67 -18.35 26.71
N TYR A 23 -16.60 -19.59 27.10
CA TYR A 23 -15.85 -20.02 28.29
C TYR A 23 -14.34 -19.77 28.15
N LYS A 24 -13.73 -20.17 27.02
CA LYS A 24 -12.30 -19.88 26.76
C LYS A 24 -12.00 -18.41 26.85
N ARG A 25 -12.87 -17.57 26.30
CA ARG A 25 -12.73 -16.12 26.36
C ARG A 25 -12.86 -15.60 27.79
N PHE A 26 -13.93 -15.96 28.48
CA PHE A 26 -14.15 -15.59 29.88
C PHE A 26 -12.96 -15.96 30.78
N ASN A 27 -12.41 -17.15 30.59
CA ASN A 27 -11.26 -17.60 31.35
C ASN A 27 -9.96 -16.85 31.03
N ALA A 28 -9.82 -16.33 29.83
CA ALA A 28 -8.65 -15.57 29.39
C ALA A 28 -8.71 -14.07 29.71
N THR A 29 -9.92 -13.48 29.78
CA THR A 29 -10.10 -12.00 29.84
C THR A 29 -10.99 -11.54 30.98
N GLY A 30 -11.60 -12.45 31.74
CA GLY A 30 -12.58 -12.14 32.77
C GLY A 30 -13.97 -11.74 32.22
N SER A 31 -14.17 -11.70 30.91
CA SER A 31 -15.44 -11.34 30.27
C SER A 31 -15.80 -12.29 29.13
N SER A 32 -17.05 -12.69 29.05
CA SER A 32 -17.61 -13.37 27.88
C SER A 32 -17.87 -12.38 26.73
N GLU A 33 -18.02 -11.10 27.09
CA GLU A 33 -18.09 -9.97 26.18
C GLU A 33 -16.67 -9.51 25.86
N GLY A 34 -16.34 -9.44 24.71
CA GLY A 34 -15.01 -8.99 24.30
C GLY A 34 -14.68 -9.58 22.97
N GLY A 35 -14.76 -8.75 22.01
CA GLY A 35 -14.31 -9.10 20.70
C GLY A 35 -12.81 -9.25 20.73
N GLY A 36 -12.30 -10.46 20.55
CA GLY A 36 -10.99 -10.58 19.96
C GLY A 36 -10.95 -9.74 18.69
N ALA A 37 -9.78 -9.48 18.15
CA ALA A 37 -9.54 -8.67 16.94
C ALA A 37 -10.47 -8.96 15.73
N THR A 38 -11.24 -10.06 15.79
CA THR A 38 -12.14 -10.53 14.73
C THR A 38 -13.63 -10.29 14.99
N HIS A 39 -14.02 -9.72 16.14
CA HIS A 39 -15.43 -9.44 16.44
C HIS A 39 -15.88 -8.08 15.93
N GLY A 40 -17.15 -8.00 15.51
CA GLY A 40 -17.78 -6.81 14.96
C GLY A 40 -17.72 -6.75 13.43
N THR A 41 -18.40 -5.76 12.89
CA THR A 41 -18.38 -5.42 11.47
C THR A 41 -16.99 -5.00 11.03
N THR A 42 -16.72 -4.99 9.73
CA THR A 42 -15.45 -4.50 9.19
C THR A 42 -15.18 -3.06 9.62
N THR A 43 -16.22 -2.22 9.63
CA THR A 43 -16.15 -0.80 10.03
C THR A 43 -15.80 -0.64 11.51
N GLU A 44 -16.47 -1.36 12.41
CA GLU A 44 -16.16 -1.30 13.85
C GLU A 44 -14.73 -1.76 14.13
N ARG A 45 -14.29 -2.81 13.46
CA ARG A 45 -12.93 -3.34 13.59
C ARG A 45 -11.88 -2.38 13.01
N PHE A 46 -12.19 -1.69 11.92
CA PHE A 46 -11.35 -0.64 11.35
C PHE A 46 -11.11 0.46 12.37
N TRP A 47 -12.17 1.02 12.96
CA TRP A 47 -12.05 2.13 13.90
C TRP A 47 -11.28 1.82 15.19
N ARG A 48 -11.23 0.55 15.62
CA ARG A 48 -10.43 0.13 16.79
C ARG A 48 -8.92 0.35 16.62
N TYR A 49 -8.46 0.39 15.38
CA TYR A 49 -7.04 0.49 15.06
C TYR A 49 -6.68 1.81 14.37
N VAL A 50 -7.54 2.80 14.42
CA VAL A 50 -7.27 4.13 13.88
C VAL A 50 -6.93 5.10 15.01
N SER A 51 -5.72 5.64 14.97
CA SER A 51 -5.29 6.76 15.81
C SER A 51 -5.37 8.05 14.99
N LYS A 52 -6.30 8.92 15.34
CA LYS A 52 -6.46 10.22 14.66
C LYS A 52 -5.45 11.21 15.19
N GLY A 53 -4.60 11.74 14.32
CA GLY A 53 -3.71 12.87 14.56
C GLY A 53 -4.21 14.13 13.85
N GLU A 54 -3.52 15.23 14.04
CA GLU A 54 -3.86 16.53 13.42
C GLU A 54 -3.75 16.49 11.88
N SER A 55 -2.82 15.71 11.35
CA SER A 55 -2.61 15.53 9.91
C SER A 55 -2.98 14.11 9.48
N CYS A 56 -2.12 13.14 9.76
CA CYS A 56 -2.37 11.75 9.38
C CYS A 56 -3.19 11.00 10.44
N TRP A 57 -4.17 10.22 10.01
CA TRP A 57 -4.78 9.19 10.84
C TRP A 57 -3.97 7.90 10.64
N LEU A 58 -3.38 7.39 11.70
CA LEU A 58 -2.46 6.26 11.59
C LEU A 58 -3.15 4.94 11.92
N TRP A 59 -2.91 3.94 11.07
CA TRP A 59 -3.26 2.56 11.36
C TRP A 59 -2.31 1.97 12.39
N THR A 60 -2.85 1.56 13.53
CA THR A 60 -2.12 0.99 14.68
C THR A 60 -2.14 -0.54 14.71
N GLY A 61 -2.94 -1.19 13.84
CA GLY A 61 -3.01 -2.64 13.71
C GLY A 61 -1.83 -3.22 12.92
N THR A 62 -1.97 -4.50 12.54
CA THR A 62 -0.92 -5.21 11.77
C THR A 62 -0.62 -4.49 10.46
N LYS A 63 0.67 -4.47 10.08
CA LYS A 63 1.18 -3.90 8.82
C LYS A 63 1.97 -4.96 8.07
N ASP A 64 2.04 -4.81 6.75
CA ASP A 64 2.95 -5.61 5.92
C ASP A 64 4.39 -5.04 5.93
N LYS A 65 5.28 -5.68 5.18
CA LYS A 65 6.70 -5.28 5.07
C LYS A 65 6.90 -3.87 4.48
N ASP A 66 5.94 -3.39 3.72
CA ASP A 66 5.98 -2.09 3.05
C ASP A 66 5.27 -0.99 3.90
N GLY A 67 4.82 -1.34 5.11
CA GLY A 67 4.18 -0.42 6.05
C GLY A 67 2.67 -0.24 5.84
N TYR A 68 2.07 -0.89 4.85
CA TYR A 68 0.62 -0.82 4.65
C TYR A 68 -0.15 -1.60 5.70
N GLY A 69 -1.21 -1.00 6.21
CA GLY A 69 -2.11 -1.66 7.13
C GLY A 69 -2.77 -2.92 6.54
N MET A 70 -3.01 -3.88 7.42
CA MET A 70 -3.74 -5.11 7.11
C MET A 70 -4.86 -5.34 8.13
N LEU A 71 -6.06 -5.65 7.66
CA LEU A 71 -7.21 -6.04 8.47
C LEU A 71 -7.77 -7.36 7.94
N SER A 72 -7.83 -8.38 8.79
CA SER A 72 -8.42 -9.66 8.39
C SER A 72 -9.90 -9.49 8.04
N GLY A 73 -10.31 -10.02 6.92
CA GLY A 73 -11.69 -9.93 6.44
C GLY A 73 -12.16 -11.22 5.79
N LYS A 74 -13.34 -11.16 5.19
CA LYS A 74 -13.90 -12.23 4.37
C LYS A 74 -14.34 -11.66 3.03
N LYS A 75 -14.15 -12.43 1.97
CA LYS A 75 -14.76 -12.19 0.66
C LYS A 75 -16.25 -12.53 0.69
N PRO A 76 -17.04 -12.13 -0.31
CA PRO A 76 -18.45 -12.52 -0.44
C PRO A 76 -18.67 -14.04 -0.41
N ASP A 77 -17.71 -14.82 -0.92
CA ASP A 77 -17.71 -16.29 -0.91
C ASP A 77 -17.33 -16.92 0.45
N GLY A 78 -17.15 -16.12 1.50
CA GLY A 78 -16.80 -16.55 2.86
C GLY A 78 -15.30 -16.84 3.08
N ARG A 79 -14.46 -16.88 2.03
CA ARG A 79 -13.02 -17.10 2.17
C ARG A 79 -12.34 -15.95 2.90
N ARG A 80 -11.36 -16.30 3.75
CA ARG A 80 -10.54 -15.29 4.45
C ARG A 80 -9.72 -14.47 3.46
N THR A 81 -9.62 -13.17 3.72
CA THR A 81 -8.80 -12.25 2.94
C THR A 81 -8.18 -11.20 3.84
N GLN A 82 -7.16 -10.52 3.33
CA GLN A 82 -6.60 -9.32 3.96
C GLN A 82 -7.19 -8.09 3.27
N LEU A 83 -7.86 -7.28 4.06
CA LEU A 83 -8.38 -5.98 3.63
C LEU A 83 -7.33 -4.90 3.88
N ARG A 84 -7.33 -3.87 3.05
CA ARG A 84 -6.44 -2.71 3.19
C ARG A 84 -7.15 -1.58 3.91
N PRO A 85 -6.74 -1.16 5.11
CA PRO A 85 -7.42 -0.11 5.88
C PRO A 85 -7.58 1.22 5.14
N HIS A 86 -6.60 1.68 4.37
CA HIS A 86 -6.73 2.89 3.57
C HIS A 86 -7.85 2.78 2.51
N ARG A 87 -8.07 1.59 1.92
CA ARG A 87 -9.20 1.36 0.99
C ARG A 87 -10.53 1.39 1.73
N ILE A 88 -10.60 0.78 2.93
CA ILE A 88 -11.80 0.84 3.78
C ILE A 88 -12.11 2.30 4.13
N SER A 89 -11.11 3.08 4.52
CA SER A 89 -11.28 4.50 4.82
C SER A 89 -11.81 5.27 3.61
N TYR A 90 -11.24 5.02 2.41
CA TYR A 90 -11.71 5.64 1.17
C TYR A 90 -13.19 5.33 0.91
N GLU A 91 -13.57 4.04 0.96
CA GLU A 91 -14.93 3.59 0.72
C GLU A 91 -15.94 4.13 1.73
N LEU A 92 -15.53 4.30 3.00
CA LEU A 92 -16.39 4.84 4.05
C LEU A 92 -16.66 6.35 3.96
N HIS A 93 -15.73 7.12 3.40
CA HIS A 93 -15.79 8.59 3.48
C HIS A 93 -15.89 9.27 2.10
N ILE A 94 -15.37 8.63 1.05
CA ILE A 94 -15.29 9.22 -0.28
C ILE A 94 -16.28 8.52 -1.22
N GLY A 95 -16.35 7.19 -1.17
CA GLY A 95 -17.24 6.39 -1.98
C GLY A 95 -16.56 5.18 -2.61
N GLU A 96 -17.26 4.55 -3.54
CA GLU A 96 -16.79 3.36 -4.24
C GLU A 96 -15.47 3.64 -5.01
N ILE A 97 -14.55 2.69 -4.95
CA ILE A 97 -13.28 2.79 -5.69
C ILE A 97 -13.56 2.43 -7.14
N PRO A 98 -13.34 3.36 -8.11
CA PRO A 98 -13.61 3.07 -9.51
C PRO A 98 -12.81 1.87 -10.02
N CYS A 99 -13.42 1.09 -10.90
CA CYS A 99 -12.79 -0.10 -11.46
C CYS A 99 -11.46 0.24 -12.14
N GLY A 100 -10.42 -0.53 -11.85
CA GLY A 100 -9.08 -0.34 -12.41
C GLY A 100 -8.23 0.74 -11.74
N LEU A 101 -8.78 1.48 -10.76
CA LEU A 101 -8.00 2.46 -10.00
C LEU A 101 -7.50 1.92 -8.66
N PHE A 102 -6.44 2.53 -8.18
CA PHE A 102 -5.83 2.29 -6.88
C PHE A 102 -6.17 3.41 -5.91
N VAL A 103 -6.22 3.12 -4.61
CA VAL A 103 -6.25 4.17 -3.60
C VAL A 103 -4.82 4.54 -3.26
N LEU A 104 -4.47 5.79 -3.48
CA LEU A 104 -3.14 6.36 -3.36
C LEU A 104 -3.08 7.36 -2.19
N HIS A 105 -1.86 7.68 -1.71
CA HIS A 105 -1.61 8.56 -0.58
C HIS A 105 -0.94 9.86 -1.03
N LYS A 106 -1.60 11.00 -0.88
CA LYS A 106 -0.99 12.33 -1.07
C LYS A 106 0.16 12.58 -0.09
N CYS A 107 0.09 12.00 1.11
CA CYS A 107 1.08 12.17 2.17
C CYS A 107 2.23 11.15 2.13
N ASN A 108 2.28 10.26 1.14
CA ASN A 108 3.27 9.19 0.98
C ASN A 108 3.48 8.29 2.23
N ASN A 109 2.53 8.28 3.17
CA ASN A 109 2.59 7.44 4.36
C ASN A 109 1.68 6.20 4.17
N PRO A 110 2.24 4.98 4.00
CA PRO A 110 1.46 3.77 3.73
C PRO A 110 0.55 3.36 4.89
N SER A 111 0.84 3.81 6.11
CA SER A 111 -0.01 3.53 7.28
C SER A 111 -1.10 4.57 7.52
N CYS A 112 -1.17 5.63 6.70
CA CYS A 112 -2.20 6.65 6.82
C CYS A 112 -3.55 6.13 6.31
N VAL A 113 -4.60 6.44 7.06
CA VAL A 113 -6.00 6.16 6.70
C VAL A 113 -6.88 7.41 6.73
N ASN A 114 -6.27 8.62 6.77
CA ASN A 114 -7.01 9.87 6.69
C ASN A 114 -7.63 10.03 5.29
N PRO A 115 -8.97 10.12 5.14
CA PRO A 115 -9.61 10.24 3.84
C PRO A 115 -9.16 11.48 3.04
N GLU A 116 -8.80 12.58 3.68
CA GLU A 116 -8.30 13.79 3.02
C GLU A 116 -6.95 13.58 2.35
N HIS A 117 -6.18 12.60 2.85
CA HIS A 117 -4.89 12.20 2.28
C HIS A 117 -5.00 11.09 1.24
N LEU A 118 -6.21 10.60 0.95
CA LEU A 118 -6.44 9.51 0.00
C LEU A 118 -7.08 10.04 -1.28
N TYR A 119 -6.75 9.41 -2.38
CA TYR A 119 -7.41 9.64 -3.66
C TYR A 119 -7.35 8.38 -4.53
N SER A 120 -8.21 8.29 -5.52
CA SER A 120 -8.18 7.22 -6.51
C SER A 120 -7.34 7.63 -7.71
N GLY A 121 -6.43 6.77 -8.12
CA GLY A 121 -5.55 7.07 -9.26
C GLY A 121 -5.05 5.83 -9.97
N THR A 122 -4.45 6.06 -11.12
CA THR A 122 -3.85 5.05 -11.99
C THR A 122 -2.48 4.59 -11.48
N HIS A 123 -1.96 3.51 -12.07
CA HIS A 123 -0.58 3.10 -11.81
C HIS A 123 0.45 4.18 -12.21
N ASN A 124 0.19 4.89 -13.31
CA ASN A 124 1.10 5.94 -13.79
C ASN A 124 1.15 7.13 -12.83
N GLU A 125 0.01 7.53 -12.27
CA GLU A 125 -0.03 8.57 -11.24
C GLU A 125 0.72 8.16 -9.98
N ASN A 126 0.54 6.91 -9.52
CA ASN A 126 1.31 6.37 -8.40
C ASN A 126 2.82 6.38 -8.65
N MET A 127 3.25 6.04 -9.86
CA MET A 127 4.67 6.11 -10.23
C MET A 127 5.18 7.55 -10.26
N LYS A 128 4.38 8.48 -10.78
CA LYS A 128 4.71 9.90 -10.79
C LYS A 128 4.87 10.45 -9.37
N ASP A 129 3.91 10.18 -8.48
CA ASP A 129 3.98 10.60 -7.08
C ASP A 129 5.23 10.09 -6.38
N ARG A 130 5.63 8.84 -6.65
CA ARG A 130 6.86 8.27 -6.10
C ARG A 130 8.12 8.95 -6.61
N ILE A 131 8.13 9.37 -7.88
CA ILE A 131 9.24 10.13 -8.48
C ILE A 131 9.30 11.53 -7.86
N ASP A 132 8.16 12.22 -7.79
CA ASP A 132 8.05 13.59 -7.27
C ASP A 132 8.41 13.64 -5.77
N ALA A 133 8.09 12.60 -5.02
CA ALA A 133 8.48 12.43 -3.61
C ALA A 133 9.95 12.00 -3.40
N GLY A 134 10.72 11.78 -4.48
CA GLY A 134 12.11 11.30 -4.39
C GLY A 134 12.27 9.84 -3.92
N HIS A 135 11.18 9.09 -3.86
CA HIS A 135 11.19 7.67 -3.47
C HIS A 135 11.53 6.72 -4.63
N TYR A 136 11.76 7.24 -5.79
CA TYR A 136 12.16 6.47 -6.96
C TYR A 136 13.54 6.90 -7.46
N SER A 137 14.49 5.97 -7.40
CA SER A 137 15.83 6.23 -7.90
C SER A 137 15.82 6.25 -9.42
N VAL A 138 16.15 7.40 -10.01
CA VAL A 138 16.29 7.60 -11.47
C VAL A 138 17.76 7.81 -11.84
N GLY A 139 18.08 7.56 -13.09
CA GLY A 139 19.43 7.78 -13.60
C GLY A 139 20.46 6.90 -12.92
N GLU A 140 21.61 7.45 -12.56
CA GLU A 140 22.71 6.73 -11.93
C GLU A 140 22.41 6.23 -10.52
N LYS A 141 21.42 6.81 -9.84
CA LYS A 141 20.97 6.34 -8.51
C LYS A 141 20.15 5.04 -8.57
N HIS A 142 19.72 4.61 -9.77
CA HIS A 142 19.00 3.36 -9.92
C HIS A 142 19.94 2.17 -9.68
N PRO A 143 19.59 1.16 -8.85
CA PRO A 143 20.47 0.02 -8.52
C PRO A 143 21.04 -0.75 -9.72
N ASN A 144 20.30 -0.74 -10.84
CA ASN A 144 20.70 -1.40 -12.09
C ASN A 144 21.26 -0.42 -13.13
N ALA A 145 21.64 0.80 -12.75
CA ALA A 145 22.24 1.75 -13.66
C ALA A 145 23.61 1.21 -14.14
N LYS A 146 23.78 1.13 -15.46
CA LYS A 146 25.04 0.69 -16.08
C LYS A 146 25.93 1.85 -16.50
N ILE A 147 25.39 3.05 -16.54
CA ILE A 147 26.08 4.28 -16.95
C ILE A 147 25.74 5.41 -15.97
N THR A 148 26.62 6.40 -15.91
CA THR A 148 26.43 7.64 -15.12
C THR A 148 25.69 8.71 -15.90
N GLU A 149 25.25 9.76 -15.23
CA GLU A 149 24.69 10.94 -15.89
C GLU A 149 25.65 11.59 -16.89
N SER A 150 26.94 11.64 -16.57
CA SER A 150 27.98 12.15 -17.44
C SER A 150 28.03 11.40 -18.78
N ILE A 151 28.02 10.06 -18.70
CA ILE A 151 28.00 9.19 -19.91
C ILE A 151 26.68 9.38 -20.69
N ALA A 152 25.54 9.49 -20.00
CA ALA A 152 24.26 9.70 -20.66
C ALA A 152 24.21 11.05 -21.38
N ARG A 153 24.77 12.12 -20.83
CA ARG A 153 24.93 13.45 -21.49
C ARG A 153 25.84 13.36 -22.70
N GLU A 154 26.96 12.61 -22.61
CA GLU A 154 27.87 12.40 -23.76
C GLU A 154 27.14 11.64 -24.89
N ILE A 155 26.33 10.63 -24.58
CA ILE A 155 25.50 9.92 -25.56
C ILE A 155 24.50 10.84 -26.26
N LEU A 156 23.85 11.74 -25.49
CA LEU A 156 22.89 12.71 -26.02
C LEU A 156 23.56 13.73 -26.96
N ALA A 157 24.75 14.23 -26.61
CA ALA A 157 25.47 15.20 -27.38
C ALA A 157 26.18 14.63 -28.64
N SER A 158 26.47 13.31 -28.61
CA SER A 158 27.26 12.67 -29.67
C SER A 158 26.43 12.32 -30.89
N LYS A 159 26.97 12.59 -32.07
CA LYS A 159 26.43 12.17 -33.38
C LYS A 159 27.03 10.83 -33.88
N GLN A 160 27.93 10.23 -33.14
CA GLN A 160 28.55 8.93 -33.52
C GLN A 160 27.52 7.82 -33.67
N PRO A 161 27.77 6.80 -34.51
CA PRO A 161 26.89 5.65 -34.66
C PRO A 161 26.62 4.96 -33.32
N ALA A 162 25.39 4.46 -33.12
CA ALA A 162 24.98 3.81 -31.87
C ALA A 162 25.85 2.60 -31.53
N LYS A 163 26.34 1.87 -32.54
CA LYS A 163 27.23 0.73 -32.37
C LYS A 163 28.54 1.13 -31.68
N ILE A 164 29.18 2.19 -32.15
CA ILE A 164 30.46 2.69 -31.60
C ILE A 164 30.28 3.11 -30.14
N MET A 165 29.20 3.85 -29.85
CA MET A 165 28.90 4.30 -28.49
C MET A 165 28.55 3.10 -27.56
N ALA A 166 27.85 2.10 -28.08
CA ALA A 166 27.53 0.89 -27.35
C ALA A 166 28.79 0.12 -26.93
N GLU A 167 29.73 -0.06 -27.85
CA GLU A 167 31.04 -0.66 -27.58
C GLU A 167 31.86 0.15 -26.58
N LYS A 168 31.90 1.49 -26.74
CA LYS A 168 32.62 2.39 -25.84
C LYS A 168 32.15 2.33 -24.39
N PHE A 169 30.83 2.26 -24.15
CA PHE A 169 30.26 2.34 -22.82
C PHE A 169 29.75 0.99 -22.27
N GLY A 170 29.92 -0.11 -22.99
CA GLY A 170 29.51 -1.45 -22.53
C GLY A 170 27.99 -1.62 -22.36
N ILE A 171 27.18 -0.95 -23.17
CA ILE A 171 25.73 -1.05 -23.19
C ILE A 171 25.21 -1.39 -24.59
N SER A 172 23.94 -1.80 -24.71
CA SER A 172 23.39 -2.19 -26.00
C SER A 172 23.11 -0.99 -26.92
N GLU A 173 23.15 -1.20 -28.25
CA GLU A 173 22.75 -0.19 -29.22
C GLU A 173 21.31 0.29 -28.99
N SER A 174 20.42 -0.60 -28.56
CA SER A 174 19.03 -0.24 -28.23
C SER A 174 18.97 0.76 -27.08
N GLN A 175 19.81 0.59 -26.06
CA GLN A 175 19.90 1.56 -24.95
C GLN A 175 20.40 2.92 -25.45
N ILE A 176 21.42 2.97 -26.30
CA ILE A 176 21.89 4.22 -26.92
C ILE A 176 20.74 4.93 -27.66
N LYS A 177 19.99 4.18 -28.49
CA LYS A 177 18.85 4.70 -29.25
C LYS A 177 17.73 5.24 -28.32
N ASN A 178 17.42 4.50 -27.25
CA ASN A 178 16.39 4.88 -26.29
C ASN A 178 16.79 6.15 -25.49
N ILE A 179 18.07 6.29 -25.14
CA ILE A 179 18.60 7.51 -24.50
C ILE A 179 18.43 8.69 -25.45
N ARG A 180 18.85 8.56 -26.71
CA ARG A 180 18.76 9.63 -27.71
C ARG A 180 17.32 10.04 -28.04
N ARG A 181 16.37 9.08 -27.99
CA ARG A 181 14.92 9.35 -28.18
C ARG A 181 14.24 9.91 -26.93
N GLY A 182 14.94 10.00 -25.80
CA GLY A 182 14.35 10.44 -24.55
C GLY A 182 13.43 9.42 -23.89
N GLU A 183 13.48 8.17 -24.28
CA GLU A 183 12.73 7.09 -23.64
C GLU A 183 13.38 6.67 -22.32
N GLN A 184 14.69 6.80 -22.22
CA GLN A 184 15.48 6.63 -21.00
C GLN A 184 16.20 7.95 -20.67
N TRP A 185 16.57 8.12 -19.40
CA TRP A 185 17.25 9.34 -18.90
C TRP A 185 16.48 10.64 -19.18
N LYS A 186 15.15 10.58 -19.13
CA LYS A 186 14.22 11.70 -19.43
C LYS A 186 14.54 12.97 -18.63
N HIS A 187 14.99 12.82 -17.39
CA HIS A 187 15.34 13.94 -16.52
C HIS A 187 16.49 14.80 -17.06
N LEU A 188 17.37 14.22 -17.91
CA LEU A 188 18.47 14.97 -18.54
C LEU A 188 18.02 15.79 -19.75
N GLN A 189 16.88 15.47 -20.34
CA GLN A 189 16.32 16.22 -21.48
C GLN A 189 15.35 17.31 -21.02
N ASN A 190 14.71 17.14 -19.87
CA ASN A 190 13.77 18.10 -19.29
C ASN A 190 14.42 19.09 -18.32
N GLY A 191 15.72 19.05 -18.15
CA GLY A 191 16.44 19.76 -17.12
C GLY A 191 17.46 20.75 -17.61
N GLU A 192 16.97 21.90 -18.00
CA GLU A 192 17.49 23.18 -17.53
C GLU A 192 16.36 23.86 -16.78
N ASN A 193 16.19 23.52 -15.49
CA ASN A 193 15.53 24.38 -14.50
C ASN A 193 15.29 23.62 -13.20
N LYS A 194 16.31 23.59 -12.35
CA LYS A 194 16.19 23.92 -10.91
C LYS A 194 17.59 23.96 -10.30
#